data_11374ab53b7ceee0dea9ccbbd569515c
#
_entry.id   11374ab53b7ceee0dea9ccbbd569515c
#
_cell.length_a   1.000
_cell.length_b   1.000
_cell.length_c   1.000
_cell.angle_alpha   90.00
_cell.angle_beta   90.00
_cell.angle_gamma   90.00
#
_symmetry.space_group_name_H-M   'P 1'
#
loop_
_entity.id
_entity.type
_entity.pdbx_description
1 polymer ?
#
loop_
_entity_poly.entity_id
_entity_poly.type
_entity_poly.pdbx_seq_one_letter_code
_entity_poly.pdbx_strand_id
1 'polypeptide(L)'
;MRIRTYLIILLAWLVSTSSVSSVSAAAAPASSRESDSPNIVVIMTDDQDVTMGSLAYMPRLQQLLVQQGMSFSQFFATQTLCCPSRVTFLRGQYTHNHQVYTNLPPLGGFEKMLALNLESDTTATALSNAGYHTALIGKYLNGYPLSSNQTYIPPGWDEWFVPISNGAYGSYNYTVNDNGALVAYGQTPADYITDVLAAEALDFLDRNSGQPSDPPFFLLLSFYAPHSPANPARRHSDLFPDAQTPRTIGFNETDMSDKPAFMQAVPSLSPAVIQDLDFQYRRRAQSLQAVDEAIGEIVQSLQASGQLERTVIVFLSDNGYHLGQHRLPAGKGTAYEEDIRVPLIVRGPGVPAGVVRS
;
A
#
# COMPACT_ATOMS: atom_id res chain seq x y z
N MET A 1 -15.84 46.42 -89.82
CA MET A 1 -15.94 46.62 -88.38
C MET A 1 -17.18 45.85 -87.87
N ARG A 2 -17.06 44.68 -87.27
CA ARG A 2 -18.17 43.77 -86.99
C ARG A 2 -18.56 43.90 -85.51
N ILE A 3 -19.80 44.30 -85.24
CA ILE A 3 -20.43 44.35 -83.93
C ILE A 3 -21.07 42.98 -83.67
N ARG A 4 -20.68 42.31 -82.54
CA ARG A 4 -21.33 41.08 -82.11
C ARG A 4 -22.23 41.41 -80.93
N THR A 5 -23.50 41.13 -81.15
CA THR A 5 -24.58 41.22 -80.18
C THR A 5 -24.53 39.98 -79.26
N TYR A 6 -24.51 40.18 -77.96
CA TYR A 6 -24.69 39.07 -76.96
C TYR A 6 -26.11 39.11 -76.38
N LEU A 7 -26.79 37.99 -76.54
CA LEU A 7 -28.13 37.76 -76.06
C LEU A 7 -28.01 37.34 -74.56
N ILE A 8 -28.66 38.07 -73.65
CA ILE A 8 -28.74 37.76 -72.23
C ILE A 8 -30.02 36.98 -72.01
N ILE A 9 -29.85 35.73 -71.62
CA ILE A 9 -30.97 34.82 -71.12
C ILE A 9 -31.09 35.02 -69.67
N LEU A 10 -32.21 35.58 -69.16
CA LEU A 10 -32.60 35.66 -67.77
C LEU A 10 -33.22 34.31 -67.34
N LEU A 11 -32.55 33.51 -66.53
CA LEU A 11 -33.14 32.36 -65.83
C LEU A 11 -33.74 32.83 -64.50
N ALA A 12 -35.04 32.78 -64.35
CA ALA A 12 -35.72 33.01 -63.09
C ALA A 12 -35.60 31.76 -62.24
N TRP A 13 -34.93 31.87 -61.08
CA TRP A 13 -34.91 30.85 -60.04
C TRP A 13 -36.10 31.00 -59.10
N LEU A 14 -36.99 30.03 -59.09
CA LEU A 14 -38.03 29.85 -58.07
C LEU A 14 -37.33 29.36 -56.78
N VAL A 15 -37.28 30.19 -55.75
CA VAL A 15 -36.85 29.83 -54.44
C VAL A 15 -38.03 29.25 -53.71
N SER A 16 -38.08 27.93 -53.60
CA SER A 16 -39.03 27.23 -52.68
C SER A 16 -38.49 27.31 -51.26
N THR A 17 -39.12 28.11 -50.42
CA THR A 17 -38.86 28.16 -48.99
C THR A 17 -39.39 26.93 -48.31
N SER A 18 -38.53 25.91 -48.11
CA SER A 18 -38.79 24.78 -47.23
C SER A 18 -38.63 25.23 -45.78
N SER A 19 -39.70 25.32 -45.03
CA SER A 19 -39.68 25.53 -43.58
C SER A 19 -39.07 24.32 -42.91
N VAL A 20 -37.81 24.46 -42.46
CA VAL A 20 -37.13 23.47 -41.61
C VAL A 20 -37.71 23.59 -40.19
N SER A 21 -38.59 22.70 -39.84
CA SER A 21 -39.02 22.53 -38.43
C SER A 21 -37.81 22.06 -37.61
N SER A 22 -37.27 22.93 -36.75
CA SER A 22 -36.26 22.58 -35.78
C SER A 22 -36.88 21.60 -34.76
N VAL A 23 -36.59 20.32 -34.93
CA VAL A 23 -36.83 19.32 -33.89
C VAL A 23 -35.81 19.63 -32.76
N SER A 24 -36.28 20.24 -31.68
CA SER A 24 -35.51 20.38 -30.47
C SER A 24 -35.24 18.97 -29.92
N ALA A 25 -34.02 18.45 -30.13
CA ALA A 25 -33.59 17.24 -29.45
C ALA A 25 -33.61 17.54 -27.95
N ALA A 26 -34.61 17.02 -27.28
CA ALA A 26 -34.56 16.98 -25.80
C ALA A 26 -33.27 16.23 -25.43
N ALA A 27 -32.36 16.93 -24.73
CA ALA A 27 -31.19 16.30 -24.15
C ALA A 27 -31.71 15.14 -23.28
N ALA A 28 -31.34 13.91 -23.60
CA ALA A 28 -31.55 12.78 -22.74
C ALA A 28 -30.99 13.15 -21.36
N PRO A 29 -31.68 12.86 -20.26
CA PRO A 29 -31.11 13.09 -18.95
C PRO A 29 -29.78 12.37 -18.92
N ALA A 30 -28.70 13.07 -18.57
CA ALA A 30 -27.43 12.44 -18.27
C ALA A 30 -27.72 11.37 -17.24
N SER A 31 -27.71 10.09 -17.62
CA SER A 31 -27.72 9.02 -16.67
C SER A 31 -26.52 9.27 -15.79
N SER A 32 -26.73 9.51 -14.51
CA SER A 32 -25.69 9.42 -13.53
C SER A 32 -25.14 7.99 -13.66
N ARG A 33 -24.09 7.81 -14.45
CA ARG A 33 -23.33 6.57 -14.41
C ARG A 33 -22.78 6.53 -13.00
N GLU A 34 -23.35 5.66 -12.19
CA GLU A 34 -22.65 5.12 -11.05
C GLU A 34 -21.26 4.74 -11.58
N SER A 35 -20.20 5.30 -10.99
CA SER A 35 -18.85 5.03 -11.48
C SER A 35 -18.65 3.51 -11.43
N ASP A 36 -18.54 2.84 -12.58
CA ASP A 36 -18.24 1.41 -12.67
C ASP A 36 -16.85 1.07 -12.08
N SER A 37 -16.08 2.08 -11.72
CA SER A 37 -14.75 1.94 -11.15
C SER A 37 -14.83 1.54 -9.67
N PRO A 38 -14.18 0.45 -9.25
CA PRO A 38 -14.20 0.02 -7.85
C PRO A 38 -13.39 0.97 -6.97
N ASN A 39 -13.75 1.07 -5.69
CA ASN A 39 -12.86 1.60 -4.67
C ASN A 39 -11.65 0.66 -4.50
N ILE A 40 -10.52 1.22 -4.10
CA ILE A 40 -9.29 0.46 -3.89
C ILE A 40 -8.75 0.76 -2.48
N VAL A 41 -8.61 -0.27 -1.67
CA VAL A 41 -7.94 -0.22 -0.37
C VAL A 41 -6.71 -1.11 -0.42
N VAL A 42 -5.54 -0.53 -0.24
CA VAL A 42 -4.28 -1.28 -0.10
C VAL A 42 -3.84 -1.21 1.34
N ILE A 43 -3.74 -2.35 2.00
CA ILE A 43 -3.22 -2.50 3.36
C ILE A 43 -1.82 -3.07 3.24
N MET A 44 -0.82 -2.25 3.56
CA MET A 44 0.60 -2.63 3.47
C MET A 44 1.22 -2.72 4.86
N THR A 45 1.85 -3.84 5.16
CA THR A 45 2.69 -4.02 6.36
C THR A 45 4.17 -3.77 6.03
N ASP A 46 4.98 -3.59 7.06
CA ASP A 46 6.42 -3.32 6.96
C ASP A 46 7.21 -4.51 7.50
N ASP A 47 8.02 -5.16 6.68
CA ASP A 47 8.83 -6.33 7.04
C ASP A 47 8.01 -7.60 7.36
N GLN A 48 6.81 -7.79 6.85
CA GLN A 48 6.06 -9.00 7.16
C GLN A 48 6.44 -10.16 6.25
N ASP A 49 6.94 -11.23 6.88
CA ASP A 49 7.23 -12.49 6.22
C ASP A 49 5.96 -13.31 5.92
N VAL A 50 6.09 -14.26 5.02
CA VAL A 50 5.10 -15.33 4.81
C VAL A 50 5.65 -16.70 5.17
N THR A 51 6.97 -16.88 5.05
CA THR A 51 7.64 -18.19 5.18
C THR A 51 7.74 -18.66 6.62
N MET A 52 7.78 -17.73 7.58
CA MET A 52 7.80 -18.05 9.01
C MET A 52 6.40 -18.13 9.64
N GLY A 53 5.34 -18.02 8.84
CA GLY A 53 3.97 -18.25 9.30
C GLY A 53 3.33 -17.08 10.04
N SER A 54 3.78 -15.84 9.84
CA SER A 54 3.23 -14.66 10.53
C SER A 54 1.72 -14.48 10.31
N LEU A 55 1.20 -14.86 9.13
CA LEU A 55 -0.22 -14.77 8.81
C LEU A 55 -1.11 -15.66 9.71
N ALA A 56 -0.57 -16.72 10.30
CA ALA A 56 -1.34 -17.60 11.20
C ALA A 56 -1.77 -16.89 12.50
N TYR A 57 -1.10 -15.80 12.87
CA TYR A 57 -1.44 -14.97 14.01
C TYR A 57 -2.51 -13.91 13.72
N MET A 58 -3.09 -13.88 12.50
CA MET A 58 -4.03 -12.86 12.04
C MET A 58 -5.38 -13.50 11.69
N PRO A 59 -6.22 -13.86 12.66
CA PRO A 59 -7.47 -14.59 12.42
C PRO A 59 -8.50 -13.81 11.59
N ARG A 60 -8.58 -12.48 11.73
CA ARG A 60 -9.50 -11.65 10.92
C ARG A 60 -9.03 -11.55 9.48
N LEU A 61 -7.74 -11.38 9.23
CA LEU A 61 -7.15 -11.48 7.90
C LEU A 61 -7.52 -12.82 7.25
N GLN A 62 -7.34 -13.94 7.97
CA GLN A 62 -7.68 -15.27 7.46
C GLN A 62 -9.17 -15.38 7.10
N GLN A 63 -10.06 -14.96 7.98
CA GLN A 63 -11.49 -15.07 7.79
C GLN A 63 -12.02 -14.13 6.72
N LEU A 64 -11.57 -12.87 6.73
CA LEU A 64 -12.18 -11.78 5.96
C LEU A 64 -11.52 -11.54 4.60
N LEU A 65 -10.23 -11.82 4.46
CA LEU A 65 -9.52 -11.62 3.20
C LEU A 65 -9.10 -12.93 2.54
N VAL A 66 -8.45 -13.86 3.27
CA VAL A 66 -7.95 -15.11 2.67
C VAL A 66 -9.11 -16.02 2.24
N GLN A 67 -10.09 -16.25 3.12
CA GLN A 67 -11.25 -17.13 2.81
C GLN A 67 -12.25 -16.47 1.85
N GLN A 68 -12.28 -15.15 1.78
CA GLN A 68 -13.20 -14.38 0.95
C GLN A 68 -12.55 -13.81 -0.31
N GLY A 69 -11.30 -14.12 -0.57
CA GLY A 69 -10.51 -13.59 -1.69
C GLY A 69 -9.55 -14.62 -2.27
N MET A 70 -8.56 -14.13 -2.97
CA MET A 70 -7.50 -14.90 -3.61
C MET A 70 -6.16 -14.61 -2.94
N SER A 71 -5.42 -15.66 -2.60
CA SER A 71 -4.04 -15.56 -2.09
C SER A 71 -3.05 -16.00 -3.15
N PHE A 72 -1.90 -15.33 -3.19
CA PHE A 72 -0.80 -15.67 -4.10
C PHE A 72 0.35 -16.29 -3.31
N SER A 73 0.64 -17.56 -3.57
CA SER A 73 1.65 -18.31 -2.82
C SER A 73 3.09 -18.01 -3.27
N GLN A 74 3.25 -17.39 -4.44
CA GLN A 74 4.56 -17.02 -5.01
C GLN A 74 4.55 -15.57 -5.45
N PHE A 75 4.38 -14.66 -4.49
CA PHE A 75 4.54 -13.24 -4.71
C PHE A 75 5.84 -12.76 -4.06
N PHE A 76 6.64 -12.03 -4.83
CA PHE A 76 7.99 -11.65 -4.47
C PHE A 76 8.18 -10.14 -4.50
N ALA A 77 8.72 -9.59 -3.42
CA ALA A 77 9.27 -8.25 -3.43
C ALA A 77 10.52 -8.23 -4.33
N THR A 78 10.59 -7.30 -5.25
CA THR A 78 11.72 -7.19 -6.18
C THR A 78 12.96 -6.58 -5.54
N GLN A 79 12.80 -6.01 -4.35
CA GLN A 79 13.85 -5.48 -3.52
C GLN A 79 13.47 -5.63 -2.04
N THR A 80 14.39 -6.12 -1.23
CA THR A 80 14.16 -6.48 0.17
C THR A 80 14.56 -5.36 1.14
N LEU A 81 14.29 -4.12 0.74
CA LEU A 81 14.43 -2.91 1.55
C LEU A 81 13.20 -2.00 1.38
N CYS A 82 12.76 -1.38 2.45
CA CYS A 82 11.51 -0.61 2.50
C CYS A 82 11.41 0.43 1.38
N CYS A 83 12.32 1.41 1.32
CA CYS A 83 12.20 2.52 0.39
C CYS A 83 12.20 2.08 -1.08
N PRO A 84 13.19 1.31 -1.58
CA PRO A 84 13.19 0.88 -2.99
C PRO A 84 11.99 -0.01 -3.34
N SER A 85 11.53 -0.87 -2.43
CA SER A 85 10.34 -1.68 -2.65
C SER A 85 9.08 -0.81 -2.73
N ARG A 86 8.93 0.17 -1.85
CA ARG A 86 7.80 1.12 -1.86
C ARG A 86 7.82 2.00 -3.10
N VAL A 87 8.99 2.44 -3.58
CA VAL A 87 9.11 3.14 -4.87
C VAL A 87 8.71 2.23 -6.03
N THR A 88 9.12 0.94 -6.01
CA THR A 88 8.66 -0.06 -6.99
C THR A 88 7.12 -0.16 -6.99
N PHE A 89 6.49 -0.26 -5.81
CA PHE A 89 5.03 -0.30 -5.68
C PHE A 89 4.37 0.97 -6.24
N LEU A 90 4.86 2.14 -5.85
CA LEU A 90 4.29 3.42 -6.28
C LEU A 90 4.44 3.68 -7.78
N ARG A 91 5.50 3.19 -8.41
CA ARG A 91 5.81 3.48 -9.81
C ARG A 91 5.55 2.33 -10.78
N GLY A 92 5.29 1.11 -10.30
CA GLY A 92 5.19 -0.07 -11.15
C GLY A 92 6.49 -0.37 -11.93
N GLN A 93 7.64 0.02 -11.40
CA GLN A 93 8.95 -0.10 -12.07
C GLN A 93 9.93 -0.89 -11.20
N TYR A 94 10.79 -1.67 -11.82
CA TYR A 94 11.91 -2.31 -11.13
C TYR A 94 12.94 -1.28 -10.64
N THR A 95 13.67 -1.64 -9.58
CA THR A 95 14.66 -0.79 -8.93
C THR A 95 15.71 -0.23 -9.89
N HIS A 96 16.18 -1.00 -10.86
CA HIS A 96 17.14 -0.53 -11.85
C HIS A 96 16.57 0.52 -12.83
N ASN A 97 15.24 0.59 -12.98
CA ASN A 97 14.58 1.61 -13.80
C ASN A 97 14.37 2.91 -13.02
N HIS A 98 13.85 2.82 -11.78
CA HIS A 98 13.61 4.02 -10.96
C HIS A 98 14.85 4.51 -10.18
N GLN A 99 15.94 3.73 -10.10
CA GLN A 99 17.25 4.08 -9.54
C GLN A 99 17.26 4.47 -8.04
N VAL A 100 16.25 4.09 -7.29
CA VAL A 100 16.22 4.21 -5.82
C VAL A 100 16.62 2.86 -5.25
N TYR A 101 17.89 2.70 -4.81
CA TYR A 101 18.46 1.39 -4.46
C TYR A 101 18.49 1.10 -2.97
N THR A 102 18.46 2.13 -2.13
CA THR A 102 18.62 2.02 -0.69
C THR A 102 17.58 2.86 0.07
N ASN A 103 17.56 2.73 1.40
CA ASN A 103 16.68 3.53 2.25
C ASN A 103 17.17 4.98 2.46
N LEU A 104 18.43 5.25 2.17
CA LEU A 104 19.08 6.54 2.48
C LEU A 104 19.90 7.06 1.29
N PRO A 105 20.14 8.39 1.22
CA PRO A 105 21.03 8.97 0.23
C PRO A 105 22.47 8.45 0.36
N PRO A 106 23.30 8.53 -0.70
CA PRO A 106 22.99 9.15 -1.99
C PRO A 106 22.28 8.21 -2.98
N LEU A 107 22.14 6.90 -2.67
CA LEU A 107 21.63 5.88 -3.59
C LEU A 107 20.13 5.59 -3.42
N GLY A 108 19.48 6.20 -2.44
CA GLY A 108 18.08 5.94 -2.15
C GLY A 108 17.44 6.96 -1.24
N GLY A 109 16.34 6.54 -0.59
CA GLY A 109 15.52 7.39 0.25
C GLY A 109 14.62 8.34 -0.52
N PHE A 110 13.79 9.04 0.23
CA PHE A 110 12.89 10.08 -0.30
C PHE A 110 13.65 11.17 -1.08
N GLU A 111 14.82 11.58 -0.59
CA GLU A 111 15.67 12.56 -1.25
C GLU A 111 16.03 12.14 -2.69
N LYS A 112 16.36 10.86 -2.90
CA LYS A 112 16.65 10.33 -4.23
C LYS A 112 15.43 10.34 -5.15
N MET A 113 14.25 10.01 -4.61
CA MET A 113 12.99 10.06 -5.35
C MET A 113 12.69 11.48 -5.83
N LEU A 114 12.86 12.48 -4.95
CA LEU A 114 12.72 13.90 -5.30
C LEU A 114 13.76 14.35 -6.35
N ALA A 115 15.03 14.03 -6.13
CA ALA A 115 16.10 14.45 -7.04
C ALA A 115 15.92 13.93 -8.48
N LEU A 116 15.25 12.80 -8.65
CA LEU A 116 14.93 12.21 -9.95
C LEU A 116 13.52 12.59 -10.46
N ASN A 117 12.78 13.44 -9.74
CA ASN A 117 11.41 13.86 -10.05
C ASN A 117 10.44 12.68 -10.27
N LEU A 118 10.61 11.60 -9.49
CA LEU A 118 9.82 10.37 -9.66
C LEU A 118 8.40 10.47 -9.11
N GLU A 119 8.11 11.43 -8.25
CA GLU A 119 6.80 11.63 -7.64
C GLU A 119 5.74 12.14 -8.63
N SER A 120 6.16 12.70 -9.76
CA SER A 120 5.24 13.20 -10.81
C SER A 120 4.51 12.09 -11.58
N ASP A 121 4.97 10.84 -11.46
CA ASP A 121 4.44 9.68 -12.18
C ASP A 121 4.39 8.46 -11.26
N THR A 122 3.32 8.38 -10.48
CA THR A 122 3.07 7.32 -9.49
C THR A 122 1.66 6.76 -9.64
N THR A 123 1.38 5.64 -8.98
CA THR A 123 0.01 5.11 -8.86
C THR A 123 -0.97 6.16 -8.34
N ALA A 124 -0.53 6.98 -7.38
CA ALA A 124 -1.36 8.06 -6.83
C ALA A 124 -1.70 9.11 -7.88
N THR A 125 -0.71 9.63 -8.61
CA THR A 125 -0.95 10.61 -9.68
C THR A 125 -1.81 10.03 -10.81
N ALA A 126 -1.62 8.75 -11.16
CA ALA A 126 -2.42 8.08 -12.18
C ALA A 126 -3.89 7.94 -11.76
N LEU A 127 -4.14 7.50 -10.50
CA LEU A 127 -5.49 7.35 -9.98
C LEU A 127 -6.18 8.70 -9.74
N SER A 128 -5.48 9.70 -9.21
CA SER A 128 -6.01 11.07 -9.09
C SER A 128 -6.41 11.63 -10.46
N ASN A 129 -5.59 11.45 -11.49
CA ASN A 129 -5.92 11.85 -12.87
C ASN A 129 -7.10 11.04 -13.45
N ALA A 130 -7.35 9.84 -12.96
CA ALA A 130 -8.51 9.03 -13.32
C ALA A 130 -9.77 9.39 -12.52
N GLY A 131 -9.71 10.41 -11.65
CA GLY A 131 -10.84 10.92 -10.87
C GLY A 131 -11.06 10.21 -9.54
N TYR A 132 -10.10 9.44 -9.04
CA TYR A 132 -10.15 8.88 -7.69
C TYR A 132 -9.84 9.95 -6.64
N HIS A 133 -10.55 9.88 -5.51
CA HIS A 133 -10.13 10.56 -4.27
C HIS A 133 -9.05 9.72 -3.59
N THR A 134 -7.84 10.26 -3.43
CA THR A 134 -6.66 9.50 -3.05
C THR A 134 -6.17 9.83 -1.65
N ALA A 135 -5.88 8.81 -0.83
CA ALA A 135 -5.34 8.99 0.51
C ALA A 135 -4.14 8.08 0.78
N LEU A 136 -3.12 8.62 1.46
CA LEU A 136 -2.05 7.86 2.10
C LEU A 136 -2.10 8.07 3.60
N ILE A 137 -2.28 6.99 4.34
CA ILE A 137 -2.30 6.97 5.80
C ILE A 137 -1.21 6.02 6.28
N GLY A 138 -0.19 6.54 6.99
CA GLY A 138 0.90 5.75 7.55
C GLY A 138 2.26 5.95 6.88
N LYS A 139 3.07 4.90 6.84
CA LYS A 139 4.45 4.97 6.36
C LYS A 139 4.54 5.25 4.86
N TYR A 140 5.25 6.32 4.50
CA TYR A 140 5.63 6.64 3.12
C TYR A 140 7.02 6.08 2.79
N LEU A 141 8.02 6.91 2.58
CA LEU A 141 9.39 6.54 2.23
C LEU A 141 10.38 6.88 3.33
N ASN A 142 11.43 6.09 3.47
CA ASN A 142 12.54 6.41 4.37
C ASN A 142 13.17 7.76 3.96
N GLY A 143 13.43 8.60 4.96
CA GLY A 143 13.96 9.94 4.74
C GLY A 143 12.90 11.01 4.44
N TYR A 144 11.62 10.66 4.36
CA TYR A 144 10.52 11.61 4.30
C TYR A 144 10.20 12.15 5.69
N PRO A 145 9.89 13.45 5.79
CA PRO A 145 10.12 14.51 4.80
C PRO A 145 11.56 15.05 4.89
N LEU A 146 11.94 15.92 3.96
CA LEU A 146 13.16 16.70 4.16
C LEU A 146 13.00 17.65 5.34
N SER A 147 14.06 17.85 6.10
CA SER A 147 14.06 18.75 7.27
C SER A 147 13.69 20.21 6.93
N SER A 148 13.94 20.61 5.69
CA SER A 148 13.61 21.93 5.16
C SER A 148 12.11 22.13 4.86
N ASN A 149 11.33 21.06 4.74
CA ASN A 149 9.88 21.11 4.47
C ASN A 149 9.14 19.93 5.10
N GLN A 150 8.83 20.05 6.38
CA GLN A 150 8.19 18.98 7.17
C GLN A 150 6.70 18.77 6.85
N THR A 151 6.08 19.68 6.13
CA THR A 151 4.68 19.62 5.75
C THR A 151 4.47 19.32 4.26
N TYR A 152 5.54 18.88 3.57
CA TYR A 152 5.47 18.53 2.16
C TYR A 152 4.49 17.38 1.92
N ILE A 153 3.63 17.54 0.90
CA ILE A 153 2.72 16.50 0.41
C ILE A 153 3.09 16.21 -1.04
N PRO A 154 3.39 14.96 -1.40
CA PRO A 154 3.66 14.59 -2.78
C PRO A 154 2.44 14.76 -3.69
N PRO A 155 2.64 15.00 -5.01
CA PRO A 155 1.53 15.11 -5.94
C PRO A 155 0.71 13.82 -6.05
N GLY A 156 -0.59 13.98 -6.33
CA GLY A 156 -1.52 12.89 -6.54
C GLY A 156 -2.18 12.36 -5.27
N TRP A 157 -1.97 13.01 -4.12
CA TRP A 157 -2.65 12.70 -2.86
C TRP A 157 -3.57 13.84 -2.47
N ASP A 158 -4.84 13.54 -2.27
CA ASP A 158 -5.86 14.48 -1.78
C ASP A 158 -5.87 14.51 -0.25
N GLU A 159 -5.60 13.38 0.41
CA GLU A 159 -5.46 13.26 1.86
C GLU A 159 -4.11 12.62 2.23
N TRP A 160 -3.48 13.19 3.27
CA TRP A 160 -2.13 12.83 3.66
C TRP A 160 -1.98 12.79 5.18
N PHE A 161 -1.84 11.60 5.74
CA PHE A 161 -1.64 11.39 7.17
C PHE A 161 -0.40 10.53 7.41
N VAL A 162 0.77 11.16 7.44
CA VAL A 162 2.07 10.47 7.37
C VAL A 162 2.98 10.86 8.52
N PRO A 163 3.44 9.90 9.34
CA PRO A 163 4.44 10.15 10.36
C PRO A 163 5.76 10.64 9.77
N ILE A 164 6.30 11.71 10.38
CA ILE A 164 7.51 12.40 9.94
C ILE A 164 8.71 12.19 10.85
N SER A 165 8.57 11.40 11.90
CA SER A 165 9.63 11.18 12.89
C SER A 165 9.88 9.69 13.12
N ASN A 166 11.12 9.36 13.53
CA ASN A 166 11.52 7.99 13.84
C ASN A 166 10.77 7.37 15.04
N GLY A 167 10.09 8.18 15.87
CA GLY A 167 9.23 7.70 16.94
C GLY A 167 8.13 6.75 16.46
N ALA A 168 7.70 6.89 15.21
CA ALA A 168 6.72 6.01 14.57
C ALA A 168 7.14 4.52 14.61
N TYR A 169 8.41 4.20 14.41
CA TYR A 169 8.92 2.82 14.55
C TYR A 169 8.85 2.30 15.99
N GLY A 170 8.97 3.21 16.97
CA GLY A 170 8.79 2.91 18.39
C GLY A 170 7.33 2.81 18.82
N SER A 171 6.39 3.05 17.92
CA SER A 171 4.94 3.02 18.11
C SER A 171 4.35 4.13 18.98
N TYR A 172 5.18 5.04 19.50
CA TYR A 172 4.80 6.15 20.38
C TYR A 172 5.74 7.33 20.20
N ASN A 173 5.37 8.53 20.73
CA ASN A 173 6.18 9.76 20.66
C ASN A 173 6.58 10.14 19.23
N TYR A 174 5.62 10.25 18.37
CA TYR A 174 5.83 10.61 16.97
C TYR A 174 5.03 11.87 16.60
N THR A 175 5.39 12.44 15.47
CA THR A 175 4.67 13.56 14.85
C THR A 175 4.19 13.12 13.48
N VAL A 176 2.99 13.53 13.12
CA VAL A 176 2.36 13.26 11.83
C VAL A 176 2.25 14.57 11.05
N ASN A 177 2.50 14.52 9.76
CA ASN A 177 2.03 15.52 8.81
C ASN A 177 0.60 15.14 8.42
N ASP A 178 -0.38 15.82 9.02
CA ASP A 178 -1.80 15.69 8.73
C ASP A 178 -2.20 16.82 7.78
N ASN A 179 -2.27 16.50 6.49
CA ASN A 179 -2.70 17.44 5.45
C ASN A 179 -1.99 18.82 5.52
N GLY A 180 -0.70 18.83 5.87
CA GLY A 180 0.09 20.05 6.02
C GLY A 180 0.12 20.61 7.43
N ALA A 181 -0.58 20.04 8.40
CA ALA A 181 -0.50 20.36 9.81
C ALA A 181 0.34 19.34 10.57
N LEU A 182 1.19 19.79 11.51
CA LEU A 182 1.99 18.90 12.34
C LEU A 182 1.25 18.56 13.63
N VAL A 183 0.93 17.29 13.82
CA VAL A 183 0.21 16.76 14.99
C VAL A 183 1.13 15.81 15.76
N ALA A 184 1.34 16.09 17.05
CA ALA A 184 2.19 15.26 17.91
C ALA A 184 1.35 14.27 18.72
N TYR A 185 1.83 13.03 18.78
CA TYR A 185 1.29 11.94 19.59
C TYR A 185 2.28 11.56 20.70
N GLY A 186 1.74 11.23 21.87
CA GLY A 186 2.52 10.96 23.09
C GLY A 186 2.74 9.46 23.35
N GLN A 187 2.49 9.06 24.64
CA GLN A 187 2.76 7.69 25.12
C GLN A 187 1.54 7.01 25.74
N THR A 188 0.36 7.63 25.66
CA THR A 188 -0.86 7.00 26.18
C THR A 188 -1.25 5.79 25.31
N PRO A 189 -2.05 4.85 25.80
CA PRO A 189 -2.53 3.76 24.95
C PRO A 189 -3.26 4.23 23.68
N ALA A 190 -3.91 5.39 23.72
CA ALA A 190 -4.58 5.98 22.55
C ALA A 190 -3.61 6.52 21.49
N ASP A 191 -2.34 6.75 21.85
CA ASP A 191 -1.30 7.23 20.93
C ASP A 191 -0.58 6.07 20.20
N TYR A 192 -1.01 4.80 20.39
CA TYR A 192 -0.40 3.66 19.71
C TYR A 192 -0.58 3.79 18.19
N ILE A 193 0.53 3.83 17.46
CA ILE A 193 0.52 4.23 16.05
C ILE A 193 -0.43 3.42 15.18
N THR A 194 -0.48 2.10 15.34
CA THR A 194 -1.36 1.24 14.53
C THR A 194 -2.83 1.60 14.72
N ASP A 195 -3.23 1.89 15.98
CA ASP A 195 -4.60 2.28 16.31
C ASP A 195 -4.94 3.67 15.75
N VAL A 196 -3.98 4.60 15.82
CA VAL A 196 -4.15 5.96 15.26
C VAL A 196 -4.31 5.90 13.74
N LEU A 197 -3.47 5.10 13.05
CA LEU A 197 -3.59 4.93 11.60
C LEU A 197 -4.90 4.23 11.20
N ALA A 198 -5.35 3.25 11.99
CA ALA A 198 -6.61 2.57 11.77
C ALA A 198 -7.80 3.53 11.96
N ALA A 199 -7.79 4.34 13.01
CA ALA A 199 -8.84 5.34 13.28
C ALA A 199 -8.93 6.37 12.14
N GLU A 200 -7.81 6.88 11.65
CA GLU A 200 -7.78 7.80 10.51
C GLU A 200 -8.31 7.15 9.22
N ALA A 201 -7.96 5.86 9.00
CA ALA A 201 -8.49 5.13 7.85
C ALA A 201 -10.01 4.93 7.94
N LEU A 202 -10.56 4.66 9.12
CA LEU A 202 -11.99 4.52 9.35
C LEU A 202 -12.72 5.87 9.15
N ASP A 203 -12.12 6.95 9.62
CA ASP A 203 -12.66 8.29 9.43
C ASP A 203 -12.65 8.70 7.94
N PHE A 204 -11.58 8.36 7.20
CA PHE A 204 -11.53 8.48 5.74
C PHE A 204 -12.67 7.69 5.06
N LEU A 205 -12.90 6.44 5.45
CA LEU A 205 -13.95 5.60 4.87
C LEU A 205 -15.36 6.15 5.19
N ASP A 206 -15.57 6.70 6.38
CA ASP A 206 -16.85 7.31 6.78
C ASP A 206 -17.14 8.58 5.97
N ARG A 207 -16.17 9.45 5.78
CA ARG A 207 -16.29 10.65 4.92
C ARG A 207 -16.56 10.29 3.45
N ASN A 208 -16.10 9.12 2.99
CA ASN A 208 -16.28 8.62 1.63
C ASN A 208 -17.35 7.50 1.57
N SER A 209 -18.40 7.60 2.37
CA SER A 209 -19.39 6.55 2.62
C SER A 209 -20.38 6.26 1.47
N GLY A 210 -20.08 6.72 0.25
CA GLY A 210 -20.73 6.20 -0.95
C GLY A 210 -22.05 6.83 -1.31
N GLN A 211 -22.14 8.16 -1.27
CA GLN A 211 -23.20 8.82 -2.01
C GLN A 211 -23.07 8.47 -3.51
N PRO A 212 -24.17 8.31 -4.26
CA PRO A 212 -24.09 7.94 -5.68
C PRO A 212 -23.29 8.89 -6.56
N SER A 213 -23.00 10.09 -6.05
CA SER A 213 -22.22 11.13 -6.73
C SER A 213 -20.74 11.15 -6.35
N ASP A 214 -20.34 10.37 -5.34
CA ASP A 214 -18.96 10.41 -4.85
C ASP A 214 -18.02 9.73 -5.84
N PRO A 215 -16.81 10.28 -6.04
CA PRO A 215 -15.79 9.61 -6.83
C PRO A 215 -15.36 8.30 -6.15
N PRO A 216 -14.85 7.32 -6.91
CA PRO A 216 -14.20 6.17 -6.31
C PRO A 216 -12.97 6.64 -5.52
N PHE A 217 -12.60 5.92 -4.45
CA PHE A 217 -11.43 6.27 -3.68
C PHE A 217 -10.30 5.24 -3.79
N PHE A 218 -9.08 5.73 -3.56
CA PHE A 218 -7.87 4.94 -3.37
C PHE A 218 -7.27 5.25 -2.01
N LEU A 219 -7.27 4.27 -1.11
CA LEU A 219 -6.64 4.35 0.19
C LEU A 219 -5.41 3.45 0.24
N LEU A 220 -4.23 4.03 0.47
CA LEU A 220 -3.02 3.31 0.85
C LEU A 220 -2.84 3.42 2.37
N LEU A 221 -3.26 2.39 3.11
CA LEU A 221 -3.04 2.25 4.54
C LEU A 221 -1.76 1.47 4.78
N SER A 222 -0.74 2.15 5.26
CA SER A 222 0.63 1.65 5.34
C SER A 222 1.11 1.60 6.79
N PHE A 223 1.01 0.42 7.42
CA PHE A 223 1.43 0.22 8.80
C PHE A 223 2.94 0.11 8.97
N TYR A 224 3.42 0.41 10.17
CA TYR A 224 4.81 0.15 10.58
C TYR A 224 5.00 -1.28 11.11
N ALA A 225 3.95 -1.89 11.67
CA ALA A 225 4.02 -3.27 12.14
C ALA A 225 4.18 -4.25 10.97
N PRO A 226 4.95 -5.34 11.16
CA PRO A 226 5.70 -5.75 12.34
C PRO A 226 7.20 -5.34 12.32
N HIS A 227 7.58 -4.20 11.70
CA HIS A 227 8.96 -3.71 11.67
C HIS A 227 9.54 -3.56 13.09
N SER A 228 10.81 -3.88 13.26
CA SER A 228 11.54 -3.73 14.52
C SER A 228 11.47 -2.27 15.04
N PRO A 229 11.28 -2.07 16.37
CA PRO A 229 11.30 -3.02 17.47
C PRO A 229 10.00 -3.82 17.69
N ALA A 230 9.01 -3.71 16.81
CA ALA A 230 7.75 -4.45 16.83
C ALA A 230 6.99 -4.34 18.16
N ASN A 231 6.93 -3.12 18.72
CA ASN A 231 6.23 -2.87 19.97
C ASN A 231 4.73 -3.14 19.80
N PRO A 232 4.14 -4.11 20.53
CA PRO A 232 2.70 -4.33 20.46
C PRO A 232 1.93 -3.27 21.23
N ALA A 233 0.64 -3.11 20.90
CA ALA A 233 -0.29 -2.43 21.78
C ALA A 233 -0.27 -3.12 23.18
N ARG A 234 -0.46 -2.35 24.25
CA ARG A 234 -0.41 -2.88 25.62
C ARG A 234 -1.39 -4.04 25.83
N ARG A 235 -2.57 -4.01 25.20
CA ARG A 235 -3.58 -5.08 25.24
C ARG A 235 -3.12 -6.40 24.61
N HIS A 236 -2.05 -6.39 23.83
CA HIS A 236 -1.53 -7.56 23.13
C HIS A 236 -0.17 -8.06 23.67
N SER A 237 0.41 -7.38 24.67
CA SER A 237 1.77 -7.63 25.15
C SER A 237 1.98 -9.03 25.75
N ASP A 238 0.93 -9.65 26.23
CA ASP A 238 0.98 -10.97 26.91
C ASP A 238 0.50 -12.12 26.02
N LEU A 239 0.16 -11.84 24.75
CA LEU A 239 -0.26 -12.86 23.80
C LEU A 239 0.92 -13.72 23.35
N PHE A 240 0.64 -14.97 23.01
CA PHE A 240 1.59 -15.90 22.41
C PHE A 240 2.89 -16.12 23.23
N PRO A 241 2.80 -16.39 24.55
CA PRO A 241 3.99 -16.49 25.42
C PRO A 241 5.00 -17.54 24.93
N ASP A 242 4.54 -18.59 24.26
CA ASP A 242 5.34 -19.70 23.77
C ASP A 242 5.77 -19.57 22.30
N ALA A 243 5.41 -18.45 21.64
CA ALA A 243 5.77 -18.25 20.24
C ALA A 243 7.29 -18.14 20.07
N GLN A 244 7.82 -18.93 19.15
CA GLN A 244 9.23 -19.01 18.80
C GLN A 244 9.41 -18.98 17.30
N THR A 245 10.53 -18.47 16.85
CA THR A 245 10.92 -18.54 15.44
C THR A 245 10.83 -20.00 14.97
N PRO A 246 10.16 -20.28 13.84
CA PRO A 246 10.06 -21.66 13.34
C PRO A 246 11.42 -22.30 13.10
N ARG A 247 11.62 -23.50 13.64
CA ARG A 247 12.84 -24.30 13.48
C ARG A 247 12.81 -25.06 12.16
N THR A 248 12.71 -24.31 11.05
CA THR A 248 12.79 -24.85 9.70
C THR A 248 14.18 -25.40 9.40
N ILE A 249 14.35 -26.11 8.30
CA ILE A 249 15.66 -26.65 7.87
C ILE A 249 16.73 -25.54 7.71
N GLY A 250 16.32 -24.35 7.31
CA GLY A 250 17.21 -23.19 7.16
C GLY A 250 17.55 -22.50 8.49
N PHE A 251 16.79 -22.75 9.59
CA PHE A 251 17.06 -22.07 10.86
C PHE A 251 18.35 -22.58 11.49
N ASN A 252 19.29 -21.66 11.78
CA ASN A 252 20.63 -22.00 12.29
C ASN A 252 21.23 -23.19 11.57
N GLU A 253 21.17 -23.19 10.26
CA GLU A 253 21.44 -24.29 9.34
C GLU A 253 22.78 -24.98 9.67
N THR A 254 22.75 -26.32 9.82
CA THR A 254 23.92 -27.06 10.28
C THR A 254 24.95 -27.24 9.16
N ASP A 255 24.47 -27.55 7.95
CA ASP A 255 25.32 -27.73 6.77
C ASP A 255 25.22 -26.47 5.88
N MET A 256 26.30 -25.76 5.76
CA MET A 256 26.43 -24.55 4.92
C MET A 256 27.27 -24.81 3.66
N SER A 257 27.59 -26.07 3.35
CA SER A 257 28.50 -26.42 2.25
C SER A 257 27.95 -26.02 0.87
N ASP A 258 26.64 -25.94 0.72
CA ASP A 258 25.93 -25.51 -0.49
C ASP A 258 25.85 -23.98 -0.66
N LYS A 259 26.25 -23.21 0.36
CA LYS A 259 26.18 -21.76 0.35
C LYS A 259 27.46 -21.12 -0.25
N PRO A 260 27.37 -19.87 -0.69
CA PRO A 260 28.58 -19.12 -1.10
C PRO A 260 29.62 -19.04 0.02
N ALA A 261 30.89 -18.97 -0.33
CA ALA A 261 32.02 -19.05 0.63
C ALA A 261 31.91 -18.05 1.79
N PHE A 262 31.40 -16.82 1.55
CA PHE A 262 31.21 -15.84 2.60
C PHE A 262 30.11 -16.25 3.62
N MET A 263 29.11 -17.02 3.18
CA MET A 263 28.07 -17.56 4.05
C MET A 263 28.55 -18.78 4.83
N GLN A 264 29.40 -19.62 4.24
CA GLN A 264 29.97 -20.78 4.92
C GLN A 264 30.78 -20.38 6.17
N ALA A 265 31.37 -19.18 6.16
CA ALA A 265 32.13 -18.63 7.27
C ALA A 265 31.26 -18.10 8.43
N VAL A 266 29.92 -17.99 8.26
CA VAL A 266 29.01 -17.50 9.31
C VAL A 266 28.93 -18.55 10.42
N PRO A 267 29.24 -18.19 11.68
CA PRO A 267 29.21 -19.13 12.79
C PRO A 267 27.76 -19.52 13.13
N SER A 268 27.57 -20.69 13.72
CA SER A 268 26.28 -21.09 14.28
C SER A 268 25.80 -20.09 15.33
N LEU A 269 24.50 -19.85 15.35
CA LEU A 269 23.89 -18.94 16.30
C LEU A 269 24.04 -19.48 17.75
N SER A 270 24.45 -18.64 18.65
CA SER A 270 24.53 -19.01 20.08
C SER A 270 23.13 -19.11 20.71
N PRO A 271 22.97 -19.84 21.83
CA PRO A 271 21.70 -19.91 22.54
C PRO A 271 21.12 -18.54 22.91
N ALA A 272 21.97 -17.58 23.26
CA ALA A 272 21.54 -16.21 23.59
C ALA A 272 20.94 -15.48 22.38
N VAL A 273 21.56 -15.61 21.20
CA VAL A 273 21.04 -15.04 19.95
C VAL A 273 19.70 -15.72 19.59
N ILE A 274 19.61 -17.04 19.72
CA ILE A 274 18.37 -17.78 19.44
C ILE A 274 17.24 -17.30 20.37
N GLN A 275 17.52 -17.09 21.65
CA GLN A 275 16.54 -16.56 22.61
C GLN A 275 16.05 -15.15 22.22
N ASP A 276 16.95 -14.29 21.76
CA ASP A 276 16.59 -12.95 21.28
C ASP A 276 15.73 -13.01 19.99
N LEU A 277 16.05 -13.90 19.05
CA LEU A 277 15.24 -14.12 17.85
C LEU A 277 13.82 -14.61 18.18
N ASP A 278 13.67 -15.49 19.17
CA ASP A 278 12.36 -15.96 19.65
C ASP A 278 11.57 -14.83 20.31
N PHE A 279 12.24 -13.98 21.08
CA PHE A 279 11.63 -12.77 21.64
C PHE A 279 11.15 -11.81 20.53
N GLN A 280 11.99 -11.54 19.54
CA GLN A 280 11.63 -10.68 18.41
C GLN A 280 10.45 -11.27 17.60
N TYR A 281 10.48 -12.57 17.30
CA TYR A 281 9.37 -13.26 16.61
C TYR A 281 8.04 -13.10 17.35
N ARG A 282 8.04 -13.30 18.66
CA ARG A 282 6.87 -13.11 19.52
C ARG A 282 6.35 -11.67 19.45
N ARG A 283 7.25 -10.69 19.56
CA ARG A 283 6.90 -9.27 19.48
C ARG A 283 6.25 -8.92 18.12
N ARG A 284 6.76 -9.48 17.05
CA ARG A 284 6.20 -9.31 15.69
C ARG A 284 4.78 -9.88 15.63
N ALA A 285 4.56 -11.10 16.12
CA ALA A 285 3.24 -11.72 16.19
C ALA A 285 2.25 -10.88 17.04
N GLN A 286 2.71 -10.35 18.17
CA GLN A 286 1.92 -9.48 19.04
C GLN A 286 1.57 -8.14 18.39
N SER A 287 2.52 -7.52 17.67
CA SER A 287 2.29 -6.22 17.00
C SER A 287 1.30 -6.34 15.83
N LEU A 288 1.28 -7.48 15.15
CA LEU A 288 0.32 -7.77 14.07
C LEU A 288 -1.13 -7.88 14.56
N GLN A 289 -1.37 -8.05 15.87
CA GLN A 289 -2.75 -8.13 16.38
C GLN A 289 -3.54 -6.85 16.17
N ALA A 290 -2.91 -5.69 16.35
CA ALA A 290 -3.58 -4.41 16.09
C ALA A 290 -3.84 -4.20 14.58
N VAL A 291 -2.97 -4.70 13.71
CA VAL A 291 -3.22 -4.71 12.25
C VAL A 291 -4.39 -5.63 11.90
N ASP A 292 -4.47 -6.80 12.53
CA ASP A 292 -5.59 -7.74 12.32
C ASP A 292 -6.92 -7.15 12.81
N GLU A 293 -6.92 -6.43 13.95
CA GLU A 293 -8.07 -5.67 14.42
C GLU A 293 -8.51 -4.61 13.41
N ALA A 294 -7.57 -3.80 12.91
CA ALA A 294 -7.82 -2.78 11.90
C ALA A 294 -8.43 -3.34 10.62
N ILE A 295 -7.95 -4.49 10.14
CA ILE A 295 -8.54 -5.19 8.98
C ILE A 295 -10.00 -5.53 9.25
N GLY A 296 -10.32 -6.03 10.44
CA GLY A 296 -11.70 -6.34 10.84
C GLY A 296 -12.60 -5.12 10.81
N GLU A 297 -12.15 -4.01 11.38
CA GLU A 297 -12.88 -2.75 11.45
C GLU A 297 -13.09 -2.11 10.07
N ILE A 298 -12.07 -2.12 9.20
CA ILE A 298 -12.16 -1.62 7.82
C ILE A 298 -13.20 -2.42 7.02
N VAL A 299 -13.14 -3.76 7.06
CA VAL A 299 -14.11 -4.59 6.34
C VAL A 299 -15.52 -4.37 6.89
N GLN A 300 -15.68 -4.22 8.20
CA GLN A 300 -16.97 -3.92 8.83
C GLN A 300 -17.52 -2.55 8.42
N SER A 301 -16.67 -1.51 8.37
CA SER A 301 -17.05 -0.17 7.92
C SER A 301 -17.52 -0.18 6.46
N LEU A 302 -16.75 -0.84 5.56
CA LEU A 302 -17.12 -0.98 4.16
C LEU A 302 -18.43 -1.77 3.99
N GLN A 303 -18.67 -2.76 4.82
CA GLN A 303 -19.92 -3.54 4.79
C GLN A 303 -21.11 -2.70 5.31
N ALA A 304 -20.93 -1.97 6.39
CA ALA A 304 -21.97 -1.13 6.97
C ALA A 304 -22.40 0.02 6.05
N SER A 305 -21.48 0.59 5.29
CA SER A 305 -21.73 1.60 4.26
C SER A 305 -22.19 1.03 2.91
N GLY A 306 -22.29 -0.31 2.76
CA GLY A 306 -22.68 -0.96 1.51
C GLY A 306 -21.61 -0.91 0.41
N GLN A 307 -20.36 -0.54 0.75
CA GLN A 307 -19.28 -0.38 -0.24
C GLN A 307 -18.41 -1.61 -0.43
N LEU A 308 -18.52 -2.62 0.44
CA LEU A 308 -17.63 -3.79 0.42
C LEU A 308 -17.60 -4.49 -0.93
N GLU A 309 -18.77 -4.69 -1.55
CA GLU A 309 -18.92 -5.42 -2.82
C GLU A 309 -18.43 -4.61 -4.05
N ARG A 310 -18.14 -3.33 -3.89
CA ARG A 310 -17.55 -2.46 -4.91
C ARG A 310 -16.11 -2.03 -4.57
N THR A 311 -15.50 -2.63 -3.55
CA THR A 311 -14.14 -2.31 -3.10
C THR A 311 -13.19 -3.46 -3.35
N VAL A 312 -12.06 -3.18 -4.01
CA VAL A 312 -10.94 -4.10 -4.10
C VAL A 312 -10.04 -3.85 -2.89
N ILE A 313 -9.85 -4.87 -2.05
CA ILE A 313 -8.94 -4.83 -0.91
C ILE A 313 -7.72 -5.67 -1.24
N VAL A 314 -6.54 -5.07 -1.17
CA VAL A 314 -5.23 -5.72 -1.38
C VAL A 314 -4.45 -5.68 -0.07
N PHE A 315 -4.05 -6.83 0.43
CA PHE A 315 -3.15 -6.95 1.57
C PHE A 315 -1.79 -7.45 1.09
N LEU A 316 -0.71 -6.74 1.45
CA LEU A 316 0.67 -7.13 1.11
C LEU A 316 1.67 -6.60 2.15
N SER A 317 2.94 -7.04 2.03
CA SER A 317 4.08 -6.44 2.72
C SER A 317 5.05 -5.81 1.72
N ASP A 318 5.80 -4.79 2.16
CA ASP A 318 6.83 -4.15 1.33
C ASP A 318 8.05 -5.04 1.10
N ASN A 319 8.44 -5.83 2.08
CA ASN A 319 9.47 -6.88 2.01
C ASN A 319 9.24 -7.91 3.14
N GLY A 320 9.94 -9.03 3.03
CA GLY A 320 10.00 -10.04 4.09
C GLY A 320 11.07 -9.74 5.13
N TYR A 321 11.35 -10.74 5.98
CA TYR A 321 12.29 -10.62 7.09
C TYR A 321 12.78 -12.00 7.51
N HIS A 322 14.06 -12.16 7.86
CA HIS A 322 14.62 -13.39 8.40
C HIS A 322 14.96 -13.27 9.89
N LEU A 323 14.85 -14.39 10.60
CA LEU A 323 15.09 -14.51 12.03
C LEU A 323 15.87 -15.81 12.32
N GLY A 324 17.14 -15.84 11.90
CA GLY A 324 18.02 -16.98 12.17
C GLY A 324 18.15 -18.01 11.03
N GLN A 325 17.45 -17.83 9.92
CA GLN A 325 17.66 -18.66 8.73
C GLN A 325 19.06 -18.42 8.17
N HIS A 326 19.69 -19.50 7.68
CA HIS A 326 21.05 -19.50 7.16
C HIS A 326 22.11 -18.90 8.10
N ARG A 327 21.89 -19.06 9.44
CA ARG A 327 22.69 -18.47 10.53
C ARG A 327 22.73 -16.93 10.54
N LEU A 328 21.86 -16.27 9.76
CA LEU A 328 21.75 -14.81 9.76
C LEU A 328 21.05 -14.34 11.03
N PRO A 329 21.50 -13.27 11.68
CA PRO A 329 20.75 -12.61 12.74
C PRO A 329 19.44 -12.02 12.19
N ALA A 330 18.62 -11.43 13.06
CA ALA A 330 17.42 -10.75 12.62
C ALA A 330 17.73 -9.67 11.55
N GLY A 331 17.04 -9.69 10.43
CA GLY A 331 17.31 -8.74 9.34
C GLY A 331 16.57 -9.01 8.05
N LYS A 332 16.99 -8.28 7.04
CA LYS A 332 16.50 -8.34 5.66
C LYS A 332 17.60 -7.90 4.68
N GLY A 333 17.29 -7.80 3.40
CA GLY A 333 18.24 -7.32 2.39
C GLY A 333 18.96 -8.44 1.66
N THR A 334 18.50 -9.68 1.81
CA THR A 334 19.03 -10.84 1.11
C THR A 334 18.10 -11.29 -0.03
N ALA A 335 18.56 -12.25 -0.83
CA ALA A 335 17.76 -12.90 -1.86
C ALA A 335 17.12 -14.22 -1.40
N TYR A 336 17.14 -14.50 -0.09
CA TYR A 336 16.48 -15.68 0.47
C TYR A 336 14.95 -15.49 0.52
N GLU A 337 14.25 -16.60 0.47
CA GLU A 337 12.77 -16.65 0.45
C GLU A 337 12.14 -15.86 1.62
N GLU A 338 12.77 -15.85 2.78
CA GLU A 338 12.30 -15.12 3.96
C GLU A 338 12.23 -13.62 3.74
N ASP A 339 13.11 -13.08 2.89
CA ASP A 339 13.20 -11.65 2.62
C ASP A 339 12.42 -11.25 1.37
N ILE A 340 12.46 -12.08 0.31
CA ILE A 340 11.84 -11.73 -0.98
C ILE A 340 10.38 -12.17 -1.07
N ARG A 341 9.97 -13.26 -0.42
CA ARG A 341 8.62 -13.80 -0.52
C ARG A 341 7.71 -13.16 0.52
N VAL A 342 6.71 -12.44 0.04
CA VAL A 342 5.82 -11.64 0.86
C VAL A 342 4.36 -12.03 0.62
N PRO A 343 3.46 -11.76 1.59
CA PRO A 343 2.04 -12.01 1.38
C PRO A 343 1.49 -11.13 0.26
N LEU A 344 0.60 -11.68 -0.54
CA LEU A 344 -0.32 -10.96 -1.40
C LEU A 344 -1.68 -11.64 -1.34
N ILE A 345 -2.69 -10.90 -0.89
CA ILE A 345 -4.07 -11.36 -0.80
C ILE A 345 -4.95 -10.28 -1.41
N VAL A 346 -5.87 -10.67 -2.29
CA VAL A 346 -6.78 -9.75 -2.95
C VAL A 346 -8.22 -10.23 -2.74
N ARG A 347 -9.09 -9.32 -2.29
CA ARG A 347 -10.54 -9.53 -2.21
C ARG A 347 -11.24 -8.41 -2.96
N GLY A 348 -12.34 -8.68 -3.64
CA GLY A 348 -13.17 -7.65 -4.27
C GLY A 348 -14.01 -8.17 -5.41
N PRO A 349 -14.69 -7.28 -6.14
CA PRO A 349 -15.55 -7.66 -7.25
C PRO A 349 -14.78 -8.46 -8.30
N GLY A 350 -15.35 -9.60 -8.69
CA GLY A 350 -14.74 -10.50 -9.68
C GLY A 350 -13.59 -11.37 -9.18
N VAL A 351 -13.16 -11.22 -7.92
CA VAL A 351 -12.11 -12.06 -7.31
C VAL A 351 -12.74 -13.32 -6.70
N PRO A 352 -12.36 -14.53 -7.10
CA PRO A 352 -12.91 -15.75 -6.53
C PRO A 352 -12.46 -15.96 -5.08
N ALA A 353 -13.40 -16.35 -4.20
CA ALA A 353 -13.17 -16.56 -2.78
C ALA A 353 -12.45 -17.90 -2.51
N GLY A 354 -11.52 -17.90 -1.53
CA GLY A 354 -10.83 -19.08 -1.03
C GLY A 354 -9.86 -19.72 -2.03
N VAL A 355 -9.42 -19.00 -3.05
CA VAL A 355 -8.53 -19.51 -4.11
C VAL A 355 -7.08 -19.16 -3.78
N VAL A 356 -6.19 -20.15 -3.97
CA VAL A 356 -4.73 -19.94 -3.94
C VAL A 356 -4.18 -20.07 -5.36
N ARG A 357 -3.35 -19.12 -5.75
CA ARG A 357 -2.59 -19.11 -7.01
C ARG A 357 -1.09 -19.12 -6.74
N SER A 358 -0.34 -19.75 -7.63
CA SER A 358 1.13 -19.74 -7.66
C SER A 358 1.62 -18.79 -8.74
#